data_d894d8d730c1343a013f47b7dd225e88
#
_entry.id   d894d8d730c1343a013f47b7dd225e88
#
_cell.length_a   1.000
_cell.length_b   1.000
_cell.length_c   1.000
_cell.angle_alpha   90.00
_cell.angle_beta   90.00
_cell.angle_gamma   90.00
#
_symmetry.space_group_name_H-M   'P 1'
#
loop_
_entity.id
_entity.type
_entity.pdbx_description
1 polymer ?
#
loop_
_entity_poly.entity_id
_entity_poly.type
_entity_poly.pdbx_seq_one_letter_code
_entity_poly.pdbx_strand_id
1 'polypeptide(L)'
;MKLRKASFGILAMACIAAASACSSSSSTPAPASPGTSTSAAPASSAGGGVTEARAQIARLLTEPADIPATTPLPSAPKKGVKVAFLTCSAAACSLLNPGFTAAAKALGWDPAVITYNSATPGQAVQQAIDAGYKYIATTSIALSTITPQVQEAKAKGVALFGAYTDDTPGGAQNGLYGVAQNGAGDLKTGAMMADWLIANSGGHANVVYVDIPLYPSLVGQGKGAEAEFSKLCSGCAFATLPVSVTQVGAGQVPAAIVAYLRSHPDVNYVYLSFQDLDAGVAGAIRAAGLAGKVKIIGTEGQASQLQEMVNGQEAMWSILPEPYVMWVVVDWMARLSENALSPSSLSATDEGVAFIVDTPAKASAQLKANGGNWPGPANYQSQFKQLWHVGS
;
A
#
# COMPACT_ATOMS: atom_id res chain seq x y z
N MET A 1 -19.74 -49.03 -21.17
CA MET A 1 -20.17 -50.21 -20.40
C MET A 1 -20.41 -49.78 -18.96
N LYS A 2 -21.67 -49.91 -18.54
CA LYS A 2 -22.25 -49.84 -17.17
C LYS A 2 -22.18 -48.54 -16.37
N LEU A 3 -23.33 -47.86 -16.44
CA LEU A 3 -23.89 -46.94 -15.42
C LEU A 3 -24.02 -47.66 -14.05
N ARG A 4 -23.83 -46.90 -12.97
CA ARG A 4 -24.57 -47.16 -11.73
C ARG A 4 -25.10 -45.85 -11.15
N LYS A 5 -26.45 -45.77 -11.13
CA LYS A 5 -27.26 -44.82 -10.36
C LYS A 5 -27.50 -45.43 -8.96
N ALA A 6 -27.57 -44.56 -7.95
CA ALA A 6 -28.35 -44.75 -6.70
C ALA A 6 -28.51 -43.34 -6.09
N SER A 7 -29.62 -42.73 -6.05
CA SER A 7 -30.95 -42.82 -5.44
C SER A 7 -30.98 -42.48 -3.94
N PHE A 8 -31.56 -41.27 -3.67
CA PHE A 8 -32.57 -40.87 -2.67
C PHE A 8 -32.39 -41.26 -1.18
N GLY A 9 -32.52 -40.20 -0.35
CA GLY A 9 -32.91 -40.29 1.05
C GLY A 9 -33.38 -38.91 1.56
N ILE A 10 -34.70 -38.69 1.43
CA ILE A 10 -35.45 -37.59 2.06
C ILE A 10 -35.73 -38.00 3.51
N LEU A 11 -35.45 -37.16 4.48
CA LEU A 11 -36.04 -37.28 5.83
C LEU A 11 -36.50 -35.90 6.30
N ALA A 12 -37.82 -35.74 6.32
CA ALA A 12 -38.55 -34.64 6.94
C ALA A 12 -38.99 -35.10 8.36
N MET A 13 -38.89 -34.21 9.35
CA MET A 13 -39.67 -34.28 10.60
C MET A 13 -39.44 -32.96 11.37
N ALA A 14 -40.37 -32.12 11.49
CA ALA A 14 -41.61 -32.03 12.24
C ALA A 14 -41.45 -31.05 13.42
N CYS A 15 -42.33 -30.06 13.42
CA CYS A 15 -42.58 -29.00 14.39
C CYS A 15 -42.96 -29.56 15.77
N ILE A 16 -42.52 -28.86 16.86
CA ILE A 16 -43.26 -28.81 18.12
C ILE A 16 -43.29 -27.36 18.61
N ALA A 17 -44.50 -26.80 18.65
CA ALA A 17 -44.81 -25.57 19.36
C ALA A 17 -45.19 -25.92 20.82
N ALA A 18 -44.71 -25.12 21.76
CA ALA A 18 -45.23 -25.10 23.11
C ALA A 18 -45.37 -23.65 23.59
N ALA A 19 -46.58 -23.22 23.73
CA ALA A 19 -47.00 -22.00 24.43
C ALA A 19 -47.28 -22.37 25.92
N SER A 20 -46.92 -21.52 26.86
CA SER A 20 -47.53 -21.32 28.21
C SER A 20 -46.70 -20.27 28.91
N ALA A 21 -47.19 -19.27 29.44
CA ALA A 21 -48.27 -18.78 30.26
C ALA A 21 -47.66 -17.76 31.19
N CYS A 22 -48.37 -16.64 31.34
CA CYS A 22 -48.09 -15.51 32.25
C CYS A 22 -48.11 -15.95 33.74
N SER A 23 -47.16 -15.38 34.51
CA SER A 23 -47.40 -15.11 35.93
C SER A 23 -46.79 -13.79 36.34
N SER A 24 -47.65 -12.86 36.71
CA SER A 24 -47.35 -11.58 37.34
C SER A 24 -46.89 -11.79 38.81
N SER A 25 -45.74 -11.23 39.14
CA SER A 25 -45.40 -10.97 40.54
C SER A 25 -44.78 -9.58 40.69
N SER A 26 -45.51 -8.75 41.43
CA SER A 26 -45.09 -7.43 41.88
C SER A 26 -43.97 -7.55 42.90
N SER A 27 -42.88 -6.80 42.67
CA SER A 27 -41.89 -6.52 43.73
C SER A 27 -41.40 -5.07 43.62
N THR A 28 -41.42 -4.44 44.78
CA THR A 28 -41.09 -3.08 45.19
C THR A 28 -39.72 -2.61 44.71
N PRO A 29 -39.52 -1.31 44.34
CA PRO A 29 -38.22 -0.79 43.91
C PRO A 29 -37.27 -0.55 45.11
N ALA A 30 -36.04 -1.05 44.97
CA ALA A 30 -34.91 -0.69 45.83
C ALA A 30 -34.17 0.54 45.24
N PRO A 31 -33.46 1.35 46.04
CA PRO A 31 -32.91 2.64 45.63
C PRO A 31 -31.71 2.48 44.70
N ALA A 32 -31.67 3.33 43.66
CA ALA A 32 -30.63 3.41 42.67
C ALA A 32 -29.29 3.87 43.24
N SER A 33 -28.24 3.11 43.00
CA SER A 33 -26.85 3.55 43.12
C SER A 33 -26.49 4.48 41.96
N PRO A 34 -25.63 5.48 42.12
CA PRO A 34 -25.24 6.39 41.06
C PRO A 34 -24.42 5.65 40.03
N GLY A 35 -24.98 5.51 38.83
CA GLY A 35 -24.33 4.95 37.65
C GLY A 35 -23.19 5.85 37.20
N THR A 36 -22.02 5.25 37.13
CA THR A 36 -20.85 5.80 36.43
C THR A 36 -21.24 6.12 35.01
N SER A 37 -21.34 7.41 34.67
CA SER A 37 -21.51 7.88 33.29
C SER A 37 -20.27 7.50 32.48
N THR A 38 -20.33 6.46 31.71
CA THR A 38 -19.38 6.23 30.64
C THR A 38 -19.61 7.35 29.62
N SER A 39 -18.69 8.32 29.60
CA SER A 39 -18.66 9.39 28.62
C SER A 39 -18.45 8.71 27.26
N ALA A 40 -19.51 8.61 26.46
CA ALA A 40 -19.39 8.29 25.05
C ALA A 40 -18.54 9.41 24.41
N ALA A 41 -17.47 9.05 23.74
CA ALA A 41 -16.69 9.97 22.94
C ALA A 41 -17.67 10.72 21.99
N PRO A 42 -17.55 12.04 21.84
CA PRO A 42 -18.43 12.79 20.95
C PRO A 42 -18.24 12.27 19.54
N ALA A 43 -19.31 11.83 18.90
CA ALA A 43 -19.35 11.61 17.46
C ALA A 43 -18.91 12.92 16.79
N SER A 44 -17.80 12.90 16.07
CA SER A 44 -17.32 14.06 15.33
C SER A 44 -18.44 14.54 14.41
N SER A 45 -18.86 15.81 14.56
CA SER A 45 -19.82 16.41 13.64
C SER A 45 -19.22 16.33 12.22
N ALA A 46 -20.03 16.08 11.19
CA ALA A 46 -19.56 15.91 9.80
C ALA A 46 -18.57 17.03 9.36
N GLY A 47 -18.75 18.25 9.86
CA GLY A 47 -17.83 19.38 9.61
C GLY A 47 -16.46 19.25 10.29
N GLY A 48 -16.38 18.59 11.47
CA GLY A 48 -15.12 18.37 12.18
C GLY A 48 -14.22 17.38 11.46
N GLY A 49 -14.75 16.27 10.96
CA GLY A 49 -14.00 15.26 10.25
C GLY A 49 -13.43 15.77 8.91
N VAL A 50 -14.20 16.57 8.15
CA VAL A 50 -13.70 17.22 6.92
C VAL A 50 -12.53 18.17 7.21
N THR A 51 -12.60 18.92 8.31
CA THR A 51 -11.51 19.83 8.71
C THR A 51 -10.27 19.06 9.11
N GLU A 52 -10.41 17.99 9.88
CA GLU A 52 -9.30 17.10 10.26
C GLU A 52 -8.66 16.45 9.03
N ALA A 53 -9.44 15.87 8.14
CA ALA A 53 -8.97 15.28 6.90
C ALA A 53 -8.17 16.27 6.04
N ARG A 54 -8.66 17.51 5.89
CA ARG A 54 -7.92 18.58 5.18
C ARG A 54 -6.58 18.90 5.85
N ALA A 55 -6.52 18.95 7.17
CA ALA A 55 -5.29 19.21 7.89
C ALA A 55 -4.26 18.07 7.71
N GLN A 56 -4.72 16.82 7.70
CA GLN A 56 -3.85 15.66 7.52
C GLN A 56 -3.19 15.62 6.13
N ILE A 57 -3.94 15.93 5.07
CA ILE A 57 -3.38 15.92 3.70
C ILE A 57 -2.61 17.19 3.33
N ALA A 58 -2.72 18.29 4.07
CA ALA A 58 -2.17 19.59 3.67
C ALA A 58 -0.68 19.53 3.28
N ARG A 59 0.13 18.78 4.05
CA ARG A 59 1.56 18.60 3.77
C ARG A 59 1.84 17.79 2.50
N LEU A 60 0.92 16.90 2.13
CA LEU A 60 1.07 15.98 0.99
C LEU A 60 0.66 16.64 -0.34
N LEU A 61 0.02 17.78 -0.28
CA LEU A 61 -0.34 18.57 -1.45
C LEU A 61 0.83 19.43 -2.00
N THR A 62 1.96 19.40 -1.30
CA THR A 62 3.20 20.11 -1.71
C THR A 62 4.30 19.07 -1.87
N GLU A 63 5.07 19.18 -2.94
CA GLU A 63 6.21 18.30 -3.19
C GLU A 63 7.24 18.41 -2.05
N PRO A 64 7.63 17.31 -1.40
CA PRO A 64 8.62 17.33 -0.33
C PRO A 64 10.01 17.68 -0.88
N ALA A 65 10.71 18.57 -0.17
CA ALA A 65 12.05 19.02 -0.55
C ALA A 65 13.18 18.14 0.01
N ASP A 66 12.96 17.58 1.21
CA ASP A 66 13.99 16.88 1.97
C ASP A 66 13.62 15.41 2.23
N ILE A 67 14.66 14.58 2.41
CA ILE A 67 14.48 13.21 2.88
C ILE A 67 14.21 13.19 4.39
N PRO A 68 13.40 12.25 4.91
CA PRO A 68 13.15 12.13 6.34
C PRO A 68 14.37 11.69 7.15
N ALA A 69 15.32 10.97 6.54
CA ALA A 69 16.54 10.54 7.19
C ALA A 69 17.46 11.73 7.44
N THR A 70 17.83 11.96 8.72
CA THR A 70 18.65 13.12 9.13
C THR A 70 19.93 12.74 9.86
N THR A 71 20.04 11.48 10.30
CA THR A 71 21.18 11.01 11.09
C THR A 71 22.28 10.45 10.20
N PRO A 72 23.48 11.04 10.15
CA PRO A 72 24.61 10.50 9.40
C PRO A 72 25.03 9.11 9.92
N LEU A 73 25.66 8.33 9.06
CA LEU A 73 26.38 7.12 9.48
C LEU A 73 27.59 7.48 10.35
N PRO A 74 28.07 6.55 11.21
CA PRO A 74 29.31 6.78 11.97
C PRO A 74 30.54 6.92 11.08
N SER A 75 30.56 6.23 9.94
CA SER A 75 31.64 6.23 8.96
C SER A 75 31.11 5.83 7.58
N ALA A 76 31.91 6.08 6.53
CA ALA A 76 31.58 5.61 5.20
C ALA A 76 31.61 4.07 5.14
N PRO A 77 30.59 3.41 4.56
CA PRO A 77 30.56 1.96 4.42
C PRO A 77 31.72 1.42 3.59
N LYS A 78 32.19 0.22 3.94
CA LYS A 78 33.25 -0.49 3.20
C LYS A 78 32.80 -0.73 1.77
N LYS A 79 33.66 -0.43 0.79
CA LYS A 79 33.40 -0.67 -0.65
C LYS A 79 33.48 -2.16 -1.02
N GLY A 80 32.93 -2.50 -2.19
CA GLY A 80 33.04 -3.85 -2.77
C GLY A 80 32.09 -4.88 -2.12
N VAL A 81 31.09 -4.46 -1.37
CA VAL A 81 30.07 -5.36 -0.81
C VAL A 81 29.14 -5.82 -1.94
N LYS A 82 28.94 -7.12 -2.08
CA LYS A 82 27.99 -7.70 -3.03
C LYS A 82 26.57 -7.61 -2.47
N VAL A 83 25.65 -7.02 -3.22
CA VAL A 83 24.27 -6.86 -2.82
C VAL A 83 23.32 -7.27 -3.95
N ALA A 84 22.18 -7.86 -3.63
CA ALA A 84 21.19 -8.28 -4.63
C ALA A 84 19.83 -7.65 -4.37
N PHE A 85 19.10 -7.36 -5.44
CA PHE A 85 17.69 -7.03 -5.41
C PHE A 85 16.92 -8.06 -6.24
N LEU A 86 15.98 -8.74 -5.60
CA LEU A 86 15.10 -9.70 -6.23
C LEU A 86 13.78 -9.00 -6.59
N THR A 87 13.61 -8.75 -7.88
CA THR A 87 12.47 -8.00 -8.44
C THR A 87 11.46 -8.94 -9.08
N CYS A 88 10.17 -8.64 -8.97
CA CYS A 88 9.12 -9.41 -9.65
C CYS A 88 9.09 -9.10 -11.16
N SER A 89 8.31 -9.87 -11.93
CA SER A 89 8.19 -9.70 -13.39
C SER A 89 7.15 -8.64 -13.80
N ALA A 90 6.38 -8.06 -12.86
CA ALA A 90 5.43 -7.00 -13.17
C ALA A 90 6.15 -5.69 -13.54
N ALA A 91 5.51 -4.89 -14.39
CA ALA A 91 6.09 -3.62 -14.85
C ALA A 91 6.38 -2.67 -13.67
N ALA A 92 5.48 -2.58 -12.70
CA ALA A 92 5.65 -1.79 -11.48
C ALA A 92 6.93 -2.15 -10.72
N CYS A 93 7.26 -3.45 -10.56
CA CYS A 93 8.47 -3.87 -9.87
C CYS A 93 9.75 -3.38 -10.57
N SER A 94 9.73 -3.23 -11.90
CA SER A 94 10.90 -2.79 -12.66
C SER A 94 11.29 -1.34 -12.39
N LEU A 95 10.35 -0.52 -11.91
CA LEU A 95 10.58 0.89 -11.55
C LEU A 95 11.55 1.05 -10.37
N LEU A 96 11.67 0.03 -9.53
CA LEU A 96 12.58 -0.02 -8.38
C LEU A 96 14.05 -0.25 -8.78
N ASN A 97 14.28 -0.95 -9.88
CA ASN A 97 15.62 -1.44 -10.28
C ASN A 97 16.68 -0.34 -10.43
N PRO A 98 16.39 0.80 -11.09
CA PRO A 98 17.36 1.89 -11.22
C PRO A 98 17.76 2.49 -9.87
N GLY A 99 16.82 2.62 -8.94
CA GLY A 99 17.06 3.16 -7.60
C GLY A 99 18.03 2.30 -6.80
N PHE A 100 17.78 0.99 -6.74
CA PHE A 100 18.69 0.05 -6.07
C PHE A 100 20.10 0.09 -6.65
N THR A 101 20.20 0.00 -7.97
CA THR A 101 21.48 -0.01 -8.66
C THR A 101 22.27 1.28 -8.42
N ALA A 102 21.60 2.44 -8.50
CA ALA A 102 22.24 3.75 -8.30
C ALA A 102 22.70 3.94 -6.84
N ALA A 103 21.87 3.57 -5.86
CA ALA A 103 22.19 3.68 -4.44
C ALA A 103 23.39 2.81 -4.05
N ALA A 104 23.36 1.52 -4.44
CA ALA A 104 24.46 0.61 -4.16
C ALA A 104 25.78 1.05 -4.83
N LYS A 105 25.72 1.50 -6.07
CA LYS A 105 26.91 2.05 -6.77
C LYS A 105 27.44 3.32 -6.10
N ALA A 106 26.58 4.17 -5.55
CA ALA A 106 27.00 5.36 -4.82
C ALA A 106 27.85 5.00 -3.59
N LEU A 107 27.57 3.86 -2.94
CA LEU A 107 28.38 3.30 -1.85
C LEU A 107 29.66 2.58 -2.33
N GLY A 108 29.86 2.45 -3.64
CA GLY A 108 30.93 1.64 -4.20
C GLY A 108 30.71 0.13 -4.00
N TRP A 109 29.45 -0.30 -3.87
CA TRP A 109 29.03 -1.70 -3.75
C TRP A 109 28.81 -2.32 -5.13
N ASP A 110 28.73 -3.65 -5.16
CA ASP A 110 28.51 -4.46 -6.37
C ASP A 110 27.06 -4.99 -6.42
N PRO A 111 26.13 -4.25 -7.08
CA PRO A 111 24.72 -4.61 -7.13
C PRO A 111 24.41 -5.59 -8.25
N ALA A 112 23.52 -6.54 -7.98
CA ALA A 112 22.81 -7.32 -8.98
C ALA A 112 21.28 -7.15 -8.84
N VAL A 113 20.58 -7.14 -9.97
CA VAL A 113 19.12 -7.22 -10.03
C VAL A 113 18.75 -8.55 -10.65
N ILE A 114 17.95 -9.34 -9.95
CA ILE A 114 17.54 -10.69 -10.34
C ILE A 114 16.02 -10.75 -10.41
N THR A 115 15.45 -11.00 -11.58
CA THR A 115 14.00 -11.21 -11.71
C THR A 115 13.65 -12.60 -11.23
N TYR A 116 12.71 -12.71 -10.29
CA TYR A 116 12.27 -13.99 -9.77
C TYR A 116 10.94 -14.44 -10.37
N ASN A 117 10.70 -15.76 -10.34
CA ASN A 117 9.41 -16.34 -10.68
C ASN A 117 8.52 -16.33 -9.43
N SER A 118 7.35 -15.67 -9.50
CA SER A 118 6.42 -15.53 -8.38
C SER A 118 5.87 -16.86 -7.86
N ALA A 119 5.87 -17.94 -8.69
CA ALA A 119 5.49 -19.27 -8.25
C ALA A 119 6.58 -19.98 -7.43
N THR A 120 7.85 -19.56 -7.57
CA THR A 120 9.00 -20.22 -6.91
C THR A 120 10.02 -19.16 -6.41
N PRO A 121 9.61 -18.19 -5.58
CA PRO A 121 10.49 -17.08 -5.19
C PRO A 121 11.71 -17.55 -4.41
N GLY A 122 11.60 -18.64 -3.64
CA GLY A 122 12.70 -19.23 -2.89
C GLY A 122 13.91 -19.63 -3.74
N GLN A 123 13.72 -19.97 -5.02
CA GLN A 123 14.83 -20.32 -5.91
C GLN A 123 15.76 -19.13 -6.15
N ALA A 124 15.20 -17.93 -6.37
CA ALA A 124 16.01 -16.73 -6.57
C ALA A 124 16.71 -16.29 -5.27
N VAL A 125 16.05 -16.42 -4.11
CA VAL A 125 16.66 -16.16 -2.82
C VAL A 125 17.82 -17.12 -2.57
N GLN A 126 17.64 -18.42 -2.85
CA GLN A 126 18.69 -19.41 -2.73
C GLN A 126 19.88 -19.10 -3.63
N GLN A 127 19.61 -18.78 -4.91
CA GLN A 127 20.65 -18.39 -5.86
C GLN A 127 21.46 -17.18 -5.36
N ALA A 128 20.79 -16.17 -4.79
CA ALA A 128 21.46 -15.00 -4.25
C ALA A 128 22.34 -15.35 -3.02
N ILE A 129 21.86 -16.23 -2.13
CA ILE A 129 22.62 -16.72 -0.98
C ILE A 129 23.88 -17.47 -1.46
N ASP A 130 23.73 -18.37 -2.42
CA ASP A 130 24.84 -19.20 -2.94
C ASP A 130 25.86 -18.39 -3.75
N ALA A 131 25.44 -17.31 -4.40
CA ALA A 131 26.33 -16.36 -5.07
C ALA A 131 27.11 -15.45 -4.11
N GLY A 132 26.83 -15.55 -2.80
CA GLY A 132 27.58 -14.85 -1.75
C GLY A 132 27.21 -13.38 -1.60
N TYR A 133 25.97 -12.99 -1.92
CA TYR A 133 25.48 -11.65 -1.63
C TYR A 133 25.32 -11.45 -0.12
N LYS A 134 25.85 -10.34 0.40
CA LYS A 134 25.84 -10.02 1.83
C LYS A 134 24.50 -9.48 2.29
N TYR A 135 23.89 -8.66 1.46
CA TYR A 135 22.56 -8.07 1.67
C TYR A 135 21.69 -8.40 0.46
N ILE A 136 20.47 -8.87 0.74
CA ILE A 136 19.49 -9.24 -0.29
C ILE A 136 18.20 -8.47 -0.01
N ALA A 137 17.82 -7.59 -0.93
CA ALA A 137 16.50 -6.97 -0.93
C ALA A 137 15.53 -7.79 -1.78
N THR A 138 14.27 -7.85 -1.38
CA THR A 138 13.19 -8.49 -2.14
C THR A 138 12.02 -7.53 -2.30
N THR A 139 11.24 -7.66 -3.36
CA THR A 139 9.94 -7.00 -3.46
C THR A 139 8.82 -8.02 -3.49
N SER A 140 7.75 -7.78 -2.72
CA SER A 140 6.53 -8.62 -2.71
C SER A 140 6.75 -10.12 -2.43
N ILE A 141 7.81 -10.48 -1.69
CA ILE A 141 8.06 -11.85 -1.24
C ILE A 141 7.81 -11.92 0.27
N ALA A 142 6.74 -12.59 0.68
CA ALA A 142 6.48 -12.85 2.08
C ALA A 142 7.45 -13.90 2.65
N LEU A 143 8.02 -13.68 3.85
CA LEU A 143 8.96 -14.60 4.49
C LEU A 143 8.41 -16.01 4.67
N SER A 144 7.09 -16.14 4.87
CA SER A 144 6.41 -17.42 5.01
C SER A 144 6.56 -18.31 3.78
N THR A 145 6.75 -17.73 2.59
CA THR A 145 6.90 -18.45 1.31
C THR A 145 8.33 -18.93 1.06
N ILE A 146 9.30 -18.41 1.84
CA ILE A 146 10.73 -18.68 1.68
C ILE A 146 11.40 -19.11 2.99
N THR A 147 10.66 -19.72 3.90
CA THR A 147 11.15 -20.08 5.25
C THR A 147 12.48 -20.83 5.26
N PRO A 148 12.75 -21.84 4.41
CA PRO A 148 14.04 -22.52 4.37
C PRO A 148 15.19 -21.56 4.03
N GLN A 149 15.00 -20.66 3.06
CA GLN A 149 16.02 -19.70 2.63
C GLN A 149 16.29 -18.64 3.70
N VAL A 150 15.27 -18.24 4.46
CA VAL A 150 15.43 -17.35 5.61
C VAL A 150 16.34 -17.97 6.66
N GLN A 151 16.16 -19.26 6.98
CA GLN A 151 17.01 -19.96 7.95
C GLN A 151 18.46 -20.07 7.43
N GLU A 152 18.64 -20.38 6.17
CA GLU A 152 19.97 -20.46 5.56
C GLU A 152 20.66 -19.07 5.51
N ALA A 153 19.96 -18.01 5.11
CA ALA A 153 20.48 -16.66 5.13
C ALA A 153 20.98 -16.29 6.54
N LYS A 154 20.20 -16.57 7.57
CA LYS A 154 20.61 -16.36 8.97
C LYS A 154 21.87 -17.16 9.32
N ALA A 155 21.93 -18.44 8.98
CA ALA A 155 23.08 -19.30 9.27
C ALA A 155 24.37 -18.81 8.58
N LYS A 156 24.24 -18.25 7.37
CA LYS A 156 25.35 -17.68 6.59
C LYS A 156 25.63 -16.18 6.90
N GLY A 157 24.86 -15.57 7.81
CA GLY A 157 25.00 -14.15 8.15
C GLY A 157 24.64 -13.21 6.99
N VAL A 158 23.76 -13.64 6.10
CA VAL A 158 23.13 -12.83 5.04
C VAL A 158 21.92 -12.12 5.61
N ALA A 159 21.84 -10.79 5.43
CA ALA A 159 20.70 -10.01 5.89
C ALA A 159 19.68 -9.80 4.77
N LEU A 160 18.39 -10.06 5.08
CA LEU A 160 17.29 -9.81 4.17
C LEU A 160 16.65 -8.45 4.45
N PHE A 161 16.20 -7.80 3.39
CA PHE A 161 15.39 -6.59 3.41
C PHE A 161 14.20 -6.79 2.47
N GLY A 162 13.09 -6.12 2.75
CA GLY A 162 11.89 -6.21 1.94
C GLY A 162 11.41 -4.85 1.43
N ALA A 163 10.57 -4.91 0.41
CA ALA A 163 9.71 -3.82 -0.01
C ALA A 163 8.36 -4.40 -0.40
N TYR A 164 7.26 -3.70 -0.10
CA TYR A 164 5.89 -4.11 -0.45
C TYR A 164 5.50 -5.50 0.11
N THR A 165 5.74 -5.72 1.39
CA THR A 165 5.34 -6.92 2.11
C THR A 165 4.93 -6.57 3.54
N ASP A 166 3.97 -7.31 4.11
CA ASP A 166 3.45 -7.08 5.47
C ASP A 166 4.34 -7.67 6.57
N ASP A 167 5.47 -8.30 6.20
CA ASP A 167 6.36 -8.89 7.17
C ASP A 167 6.95 -7.83 8.12
N THR A 168 7.00 -8.16 9.40
CA THR A 168 7.58 -7.28 10.40
C THR A 168 9.07 -7.53 10.55
N PRO A 169 9.93 -6.51 10.40
CA PRO A 169 11.36 -6.64 10.66
C PRO A 169 11.64 -7.06 12.10
N GLY A 170 12.41 -8.14 12.27
CA GLY A 170 12.87 -8.65 13.56
C GLY A 170 14.39 -8.71 13.67
N GLY A 171 15.11 -8.16 12.68
CA GLY A 171 16.58 -8.16 12.63
C GLY A 171 17.15 -9.58 12.68
N ALA A 172 18.11 -9.81 13.56
CA ALA A 172 18.71 -11.14 13.72
C ALA A 172 17.74 -12.24 14.17
N GLN A 173 16.57 -11.87 14.76
CA GLN A 173 15.60 -12.87 15.22
C GLN A 173 14.96 -13.61 14.05
N ASN A 174 14.51 -12.90 13.03
CA ASN A 174 13.84 -13.47 11.86
C ASN A 174 14.63 -13.33 10.55
N GLY A 175 15.81 -12.67 10.57
CA GLY A 175 16.65 -12.48 9.39
C GLY A 175 16.23 -11.31 8.48
N LEU A 176 15.09 -10.65 8.76
CA LEU A 176 14.57 -9.51 8.04
C LEU A 176 14.90 -8.22 8.81
N TYR A 177 15.67 -7.34 8.21
CA TYR A 177 16.22 -6.17 8.90
C TYR A 177 15.48 -4.86 8.62
N GLY A 178 14.71 -4.79 7.55
CA GLY A 178 13.88 -3.65 7.20
C GLY A 178 12.89 -4.00 6.09
N VAL A 179 11.74 -3.33 6.08
CA VAL A 179 10.74 -3.44 5.01
C VAL A 179 10.24 -2.03 4.68
N ALA A 180 10.50 -1.60 3.45
CA ALA A 180 9.93 -0.37 2.91
C ALA A 180 8.53 -0.63 2.35
N GLN A 181 7.61 0.32 2.52
CA GLN A 181 6.21 0.13 2.15
C GLN A 181 5.64 -1.15 2.80
N ASN A 182 5.73 -1.20 4.12
CA ASN A 182 5.22 -2.30 4.94
C ASN A 182 3.74 -2.13 5.26
N GLY A 183 3.12 -3.11 5.92
CA GLY A 183 1.70 -3.08 6.25
C GLY A 183 1.24 -1.85 7.06
N ALA A 184 2.11 -1.23 7.87
CA ALA A 184 1.80 0.03 8.53
C ALA A 184 1.79 1.21 7.54
N GLY A 185 2.69 1.20 6.56
CA GLY A 185 2.73 2.14 5.44
C GLY A 185 1.48 2.01 4.56
N ASP A 186 1.05 0.79 4.28
CA ASP A 186 -0.16 0.51 3.49
C ASP A 186 -1.41 1.06 4.17
N LEU A 187 -1.55 0.85 5.48
CA LEU A 187 -2.65 1.43 6.27
C LEU A 187 -2.63 2.97 6.22
N LYS A 188 -1.44 3.60 6.32
CA LYS A 188 -1.29 5.05 6.21
C LYS A 188 -1.63 5.56 4.82
N THR A 189 -1.25 4.84 3.77
CA THR A 189 -1.60 5.18 2.39
C THR A 189 -3.12 5.16 2.22
N GLY A 190 -3.80 4.12 2.70
CA GLY A 190 -5.26 4.05 2.68
C GLY A 190 -5.92 5.20 3.43
N ALA A 191 -5.45 5.51 4.64
CA ALA A 191 -5.97 6.62 5.45
C ALA A 191 -5.77 7.97 4.73
N MET A 192 -4.60 8.22 4.15
CA MET A 192 -4.30 9.41 3.34
C MET A 192 -5.28 9.57 2.17
N MET A 193 -5.58 8.49 1.46
CA MET A 193 -6.52 8.50 0.34
C MET A 193 -7.95 8.78 0.81
N ALA A 194 -8.36 8.22 1.95
CA ALA A 194 -9.64 8.51 2.58
C ALA A 194 -9.74 9.97 3.02
N ASP A 195 -8.69 10.54 3.61
CA ASP A 195 -8.65 11.95 3.96
C ASP A 195 -8.86 12.86 2.77
N TRP A 196 -8.20 12.58 1.64
CA TRP A 196 -8.43 13.35 0.42
C TRP A 196 -9.88 13.21 -0.07
N LEU A 197 -10.43 12.01 -0.06
CA LEU A 197 -11.83 11.74 -0.45
C LEU A 197 -12.83 12.47 0.45
N ILE A 198 -12.64 12.43 1.77
CA ILE A 198 -13.47 13.14 2.76
C ILE A 198 -13.39 14.64 2.53
N ALA A 199 -12.19 15.18 2.38
CA ALA A 199 -11.94 16.61 2.17
C ALA A 199 -12.54 17.11 0.86
N ASN A 200 -12.35 16.37 -0.25
CA ASN A 200 -12.80 16.75 -1.59
C ASN A 200 -14.30 16.58 -1.79
N SER A 201 -14.93 15.60 -1.15
CA SER A 201 -16.38 15.38 -1.21
C SER A 201 -17.17 16.25 -0.22
N GLY A 202 -16.48 16.95 0.70
CA GLY A 202 -17.16 17.64 1.79
C GLY A 202 -17.87 16.71 2.77
N GLY A 203 -17.37 15.46 2.92
CA GLY A 203 -17.95 14.45 3.80
C GLY A 203 -19.04 13.60 3.16
N HIS A 204 -19.11 13.53 1.84
CA HIS A 204 -20.13 12.79 1.07
C HIS A 204 -19.51 11.85 0.02
N ALA A 205 -18.35 11.25 0.32
CA ALA A 205 -17.74 10.27 -0.56
C ALA A 205 -18.48 8.93 -0.48
N ASN A 206 -18.92 8.42 -1.62
CA ASN A 206 -19.40 7.05 -1.78
C ASN A 206 -18.45 6.34 -2.74
N VAL A 207 -17.60 5.47 -2.20
CA VAL A 207 -16.38 4.98 -2.84
C VAL A 207 -16.49 3.50 -3.16
N VAL A 208 -16.13 3.13 -4.38
CA VAL A 208 -15.74 1.76 -4.69
C VAL A 208 -14.21 1.69 -4.78
N TYR A 209 -13.62 0.91 -3.90
CA TYR A 209 -12.20 0.57 -3.89
C TYR A 209 -11.96 -0.67 -4.72
N VAL A 210 -11.09 -0.59 -5.71
CA VAL A 210 -10.75 -1.72 -6.59
C VAL A 210 -9.39 -2.26 -6.20
N ASP A 211 -9.33 -3.54 -5.79
CA ASP A 211 -8.09 -4.17 -5.33
C ASP A 211 -7.86 -5.55 -5.92
N ILE A 212 -6.66 -6.09 -5.71
CA ILE A 212 -6.31 -7.48 -5.99
C ILE A 212 -6.03 -8.15 -4.64
N PRO A 213 -6.95 -8.99 -4.11
CA PRO A 213 -6.80 -9.61 -2.78
C PRO A 213 -5.57 -10.50 -2.63
N LEU A 214 -4.92 -10.88 -3.74
CA LEU A 214 -3.67 -11.63 -3.73
C LEU A 214 -2.49 -10.81 -3.16
N TYR A 215 -2.59 -9.46 -3.20
CA TYR A 215 -1.53 -8.56 -2.73
C TYR A 215 -1.90 -7.96 -1.37
N PRO A 216 -1.26 -8.40 -0.27
CA PRO A 216 -1.56 -7.93 1.09
C PRO A 216 -1.47 -6.40 1.24
N SER A 217 -0.53 -5.75 0.54
CA SER A 217 -0.38 -4.28 0.54
C SER A 217 -1.65 -3.57 0.08
N LEU A 218 -2.29 -4.04 -1.00
CA LEU A 218 -3.53 -3.45 -1.50
C LEU A 218 -4.69 -3.66 -0.52
N VAL A 219 -4.77 -4.86 0.06
CA VAL A 219 -5.73 -5.15 1.14
C VAL A 219 -5.50 -4.24 2.35
N GLY A 220 -4.23 -3.99 2.70
CA GLY A 220 -3.82 -3.06 3.76
C GLY A 220 -4.30 -1.63 3.49
N GLN A 221 -4.10 -1.13 2.27
CA GLN A 221 -4.61 0.19 1.86
C GLN A 221 -6.13 0.29 2.02
N GLY A 222 -6.88 -0.72 1.55
CA GLY A 222 -8.34 -0.77 1.72
C GLY A 222 -8.77 -0.68 3.18
N LYS A 223 -8.13 -1.45 4.06
CA LYS A 223 -8.39 -1.42 5.52
C LYS A 223 -8.07 -0.06 6.14
N GLY A 224 -6.97 0.57 5.74
CA GLY A 224 -6.60 1.90 6.20
C GLY A 224 -7.64 2.95 5.81
N ALA A 225 -8.12 2.90 4.57
CA ALA A 225 -9.17 3.79 4.09
C ALA A 225 -10.50 3.57 4.85
N GLU A 226 -10.93 2.33 5.00
CA GLU A 226 -12.17 1.99 5.72
C GLU A 226 -12.13 2.46 7.19
N ALA A 227 -10.99 2.28 7.86
CA ALA A 227 -10.81 2.74 9.23
C ALA A 227 -10.90 4.27 9.33
N GLU A 228 -10.27 5.03 8.43
CA GLU A 228 -10.30 6.48 8.44
C GLU A 228 -11.68 7.04 8.06
N PHE A 229 -12.40 6.43 7.10
CA PHE A 229 -13.80 6.75 6.82
C PHE A 229 -14.67 6.55 8.06
N SER A 230 -14.52 5.42 8.76
CA SER A 230 -15.29 5.11 9.97
C SER A 230 -15.02 6.12 11.10
N LYS A 231 -13.79 6.64 11.17
CA LYS A 231 -13.37 7.62 12.17
C LYS A 231 -13.88 9.02 11.87
N LEU A 232 -13.76 9.48 10.64
CA LEU A 232 -13.93 10.90 10.26
C LEU A 232 -15.20 11.20 9.47
N CYS A 233 -15.86 10.22 8.84
CA CYS A 233 -16.92 10.48 7.89
C CYS A 233 -18.12 9.55 8.04
N SER A 234 -19.04 9.85 8.95
CA SER A 234 -20.29 9.07 9.10
C SER A 234 -21.25 9.16 7.90
N GLY A 235 -21.07 10.17 7.03
CA GLY A 235 -21.86 10.35 5.81
C GLY A 235 -21.23 9.75 4.55
N CYS A 236 -20.06 9.11 4.67
CA CYS A 236 -19.36 8.43 3.58
C CYS A 236 -19.72 6.94 3.53
N ALA A 237 -19.57 6.33 2.35
CA ALA A 237 -19.63 4.89 2.17
C ALA A 237 -18.36 4.38 1.46
N PHE A 238 -17.90 3.21 1.87
CA PHE A 238 -16.72 2.56 1.31
C PHE A 238 -17.03 1.09 1.06
N ALA A 239 -16.83 0.63 -0.16
CA ALA A 239 -17.02 -0.76 -0.55
C ALA A 239 -15.86 -1.23 -1.41
N THR A 240 -15.52 -2.52 -1.33
CA THR A 240 -14.44 -3.12 -2.11
C THR A 240 -14.98 -3.91 -3.29
N LEU A 241 -14.41 -3.69 -4.47
CA LEU A 241 -14.58 -4.49 -5.68
C LEU A 241 -13.30 -5.29 -5.92
N PRO A 242 -13.25 -6.58 -5.53
CA PRO A 242 -12.08 -7.40 -5.79
C PRO A 242 -11.97 -7.77 -7.27
N VAL A 243 -10.76 -7.68 -7.83
CA VAL A 243 -10.41 -8.18 -9.16
C VAL A 243 -9.24 -9.16 -9.06
N SER A 244 -9.13 -10.07 -10.01
CA SER A 244 -8.01 -11.03 -10.04
C SER A 244 -6.90 -10.55 -10.98
N VAL A 245 -5.67 -11.02 -10.75
CA VAL A 245 -4.54 -10.81 -11.67
C VAL A 245 -4.88 -11.24 -13.11
N THR A 246 -5.66 -12.32 -13.26
CA THR A 246 -6.13 -12.80 -14.57
C THR A 246 -7.06 -11.78 -15.24
N GLN A 247 -7.97 -11.14 -14.49
CA GLN A 247 -8.85 -10.10 -15.03
C GLN A 247 -8.06 -8.86 -15.45
N VAL A 248 -7.04 -8.48 -14.67
CA VAL A 248 -6.14 -7.38 -15.04
C VAL A 248 -5.43 -7.69 -16.35
N GLY A 249 -4.78 -8.84 -16.44
CA GLY A 249 -4.08 -9.28 -17.65
C GLY A 249 -4.98 -9.44 -18.88
N ALA A 250 -6.26 -9.71 -18.69
CA ALA A 250 -7.26 -9.82 -19.75
C ALA A 250 -7.96 -8.47 -20.09
N GLY A 251 -7.58 -7.36 -19.43
CA GLY A 251 -8.21 -6.05 -19.65
C GLY A 251 -9.68 -5.98 -19.24
N GLN A 252 -10.09 -6.77 -18.25
CA GLN A 252 -11.49 -6.88 -17.82
C GLN A 252 -11.87 -5.91 -16.69
N VAL A 253 -10.91 -5.22 -16.08
CA VAL A 253 -11.13 -4.29 -14.97
C VAL A 253 -12.13 -3.19 -15.31
N PRO A 254 -12.03 -2.49 -16.48
CA PRO A 254 -12.99 -1.45 -16.84
C PRO A 254 -14.43 -1.96 -16.91
N ALA A 255 -14.64 -3.16 -17.47
CA ALA A 255 -15.98 -3.75 -17.57
C ALA A 255 -16.55 -4.12 -16.19
N ALA A 256 -15.72 -4.63 -15.28
CA ALA A 256 -16.10 -4.93 -13.91
C ALA A 256 -16.51 -3.67 -13.14
N ILE A 257 -15.73 -2.59 -13.26
CA ILE A 257 -16.05 -1.29 -12.65
C ILE A 257 -17.37 -0.75 -13.19
N VAL A 258 -17.57 -0.72 -14.51
CA VAL A 258 -18.81 -0.22 -15.10
C VAL A 258 -20.03 -1.05 -14.67
N ALA A 259 -19.88 -2.38 -14.59
CA ALA A 259 -20.95 -3.25 -14.09
C ALA A 259 -21.30 -2.92 -12.64
N TYR A 260 -20.31 -2.71 -11.79
CA TYR A 260 -20.49 -2.31 -10.40
C TYR A 260 -21.21 -0.95 -10.29
N LEU A 261 -20.75 0.07 -11.01
CA LEU A 261 -21.33 1.41 -10.99
C LEU A 261 -22.80 1.45 -11.45
N ARG A 262 -23.17 0.57 -12.40
CA ARG A 262 -24.57 0.46 -12.85
C ARG A 262 -25.49 -0.12 -11.77
N SER A 263 -25.00 -1.01 -10.94
CA SER A 263 -25.74 -1.60 -9.81
C SER A 263 -25.69 -0.75 -8.53
N HIS A 264 -24.78 0.22 -8.47
CA HIS A 264 -24.57 1.11 -7.34
C HIS A 264 -24.52 2.58 -7.82
N PRO A 265 -25.68 3.17 -8.22
CA PRO A 265 -25.72 4.49 -8.87
C PRO A 265 -25.31 5.65 -7.95
N ASP A 266 -25.25 5.43 -6.65
CA ASP A 266 -24.84 6.42 -5.65
C ASP A 266 -23.32 6.55 -5.51
N VAL A 267 -22.54 5.62 -6.09
CA VAL A 267 -21.07 5.68 -6.09
C VAL A 267 -20.62 6.89 -6.89
N ASN A 268 -19.83 7.75 -6.26
CA ASN A 268 -19.29 8.96 -6.87
C ASN A 268 -17.77 8.99 -6.97
N TYR A 269 -17.08 7.97 -6.43
CA TYR A 269 -15.63 7.78 -6.58
C TYR A 269 -15.27 6.33 -6.88
N VAL A 270 -14.34 6.14 -7.83
CA VAL A 270 -13.60 4.90 -8.05
C VAL A 270 -12.20 5.13 -7.53
N TYR A 271 -11.78 4.35 -6.54
CA TYR A 271 -10.43 4.36 -6.00
C TYR A 271 -9.69 3.11 -6.48
N LEU A 272 -8.67 3.31 -7.32
CA LEU A 272 -7.81 2.25 -7.85
C LEU A 272 -6.63 2.07 -6.91
N SER A 273 -6.42 0.86 -6.42
CA SER A 273 -5.37 0.56 -5.43
C SER A 273 -3.95 0.73 -5.96
N PHE A 274 -3.75 0.72 -7.28
CA PHE A 274 -2.50 1.05 -7.95
C PHE A 274 -2.71 1.28 -9.46
N GLN A 275 -1.73 1.84 -10.14
CA GLN A 275 -1.85 2.35 -11.52
C GLN A 275 -2.19 1.30 -12.57
N ASP A 276 -1.78 0.02 -12.41
CA ASP A 276 -2.03 -1.01 -13.43
C ASP A 276 -3.53 -1.36 -13.58
N LEU A 277 -4.37 -0.98 -12.59
CA LEU A 277 -5.82 -1.16 -12.65
C LEU A 277 -6.52 -0.14 -13.55
N ASP A 278 -5.83 0.93 -13.93
CA ASP A 278 -6.44 2.07 -14.61
C ASP A 278 -6.66 1.86 -16.12
N ALA A 279 -5.93 0.95 -16.74
CA ALA A 279 -5.92 0.80 -18.20
C ALA A 279 -7.32 0.74 -18.81
N GLY A 280 -7.76 1.86 -19.43
CA GLY A 280 -9.06 1.99 -20.12
C GLY A 280 -10.26 2.31 -19.22
N VAL A 281 -10.08 2.53 -17.91
CA VAL A 281 -11.18 2.80 -16.95
C VAL A 281 -11.89 4.11 -17.29
N ALA A 282 -11.15 5.20 -17.49
CA ALA A 282 -11.74 6.50 -17.84
C ALA A 282 -12.55 6.43 -19.15
N GLY A 283 -12.04 5.72 -20.16
CA GLY A 283 -12.72 5.47 -21.42
C GLY A 283 -14.04 4.69 -21.24
N ALA A 284 -14.01 3.63 -20.44
CA ALA A 284 -15.19 2.80 -20.17
C ALA A 284 -16.27 3.54 -19.38
N ILE A 285 -15.91 4.33 -18.37
CA ILE A 285 -16.82 5.18 -17.59
C ILE A 285 -17.48 6.21 -18.50
N ARG A 286 -16.74 6.84 -19.41
CA ARG A 286 -17.28 7.77 -20.41
C ARG A 286 -18.24 7.08 -21.37
N ALA A 287 -17.87 5.93 -21.91
CA ALA A 287 -18.73 5.15 -22.82
C ALA A 287 -20.02 4.67 -22.15
N ALA A 288 -20.01 4.47 -20.83
CA ALA A 288 -21.17 4.12 -20.03
C ALA A 288 -22.09 5.33 -19.70
N GLY A 289 -21.73 6.56 -20.09
CA GLY A 289 -22.48 7.79 -19.76
C GLY A 289 -22.34 8.23 -18.30
N LEU A 290 -21.27 7.82 -17.62
CA LEU A 290 -21.02 8.11 -16.21
C LEU A 290 -19.95 9.21 -16.01
N ALA A 291 -19.40 9.75 -17.10
CA ALA A 291 -18.46 10.86 -17.03
C ALA A 291 -19.09 12.07 -16.31
N GLY A 292 -18.33 12.69 -15.41
CA GLY A 292 -18.79 13.80 -14.57
C GLY A 292 -19.64 13.41 -13.36
N LYS A 293 -20.16 12.17 -13.30
CA LYS A 293 -20.86 11.62 -12.13
C LYS A 293 -19.91 10.91 -11.18
N VAL A 294 -18.90 10.27 -11.71
CA VAL A 294 -17.92 9.47 -10.97
C VAL A 294 -16.52 10.05 -11.21
N LYS A 295 -15.77 10.25 -10.14
CA LYS A 295 -14.36 10.66 -10.17
C LYS A 295 -13.46 9.45 -9.98
N ILE A 296 -12.39 9.37 -10.75
CA ILE A 296 -11.36 8.33 -10.63
C ILE A 296 -10.19 8.91 -9.83
N ILE A 297 -9.71 8.14 -8.86
CA ILE A 297 -8.50 8.41 -8.10
C ILE A 297 -7.69 7.13 -7.95
N GLY A 298 -6.41 7.27 -7.61
CA GLY A 298 -5.59 6.08 -7.36
C GLY A 298 -4.27 6.38 -6.68
N THR A 299 -3.52 5.30 -6.41
CA THR A 299 -2.17 5.33 -5.86
C THR A 299 -1.13 4.91 -6.90
N GLU A 300 0.11 5.34 -6.68
CA GLU A 300 1.26 5.04 -7.54
C GLU A 300 1.10 5.58 -8.98
N GLY A 301 0.46 6.75 -9.13
CA GLY A 301 0.23 7.35 -10.43
C GLY A 301 1.52 7.60 -11.21
N GLN A 302 1.49 7.30 -12.51
CA GLN A 302 2.58 7.44 -13.46
C GLN A 302 2.20 8.43 -14.57
N ALA A 303 3.04 8.58 -15.57
CA ALA A 303 2.83 9.53 -16.67
C ALA A 303 1.46 9.39 -17.36
N SER A 304 0.95 8.17 -17.54
CA SER A 304 -0.35 7.91 -18.17
C SER A 304 -1.50 8.49 -17.36
N GLN A 305 -1.53 8.25 -16.06
CA GLN A 305 -2.54 8.75 -15.14
C GLN A 305 -2.50 10.28 -15.04
N LEU A 306 -1.29 10.84 -14.94
CA LEU A 306 -1.13 12.29 -14.93
C LEU A 306 -1.59 12.93 -16.24
N GLN A 307 -1.42 12.26 -17.39
CA GLN A 307 -1.95 12.72 -18.65
C GLN A 307 -3.50 12.68 -18.69
N GLU A 308 -4.12 11.63 -18.10
CA GLU A 308 -5.58 11.55 -17.97
C GLU A 308 -6.12 12.65 -17.04
N MET A 309 -5.38 13.02 -16.00
CA MET A 309 -5.72 14.19 -15.16
C MET A 309 -5.65 15.51 -15.96
N VAL A 310 -4.63 15.71 -16.79
CA VAL A 310 -4.52 16.89 -17.67
C VAL A 310 -5.69 16.95 -18.64
N ASN A 311 -6.15 15.79 -19.13
CA ASN A 311 -7.32 15.67 -20.01
C ASN A 311 -8.65 15.83 -19.26
N GLY A 312 -8.64 15.99 -17.94
CA GLY A 312 -9.84 16.13 -17.10
C GLY A 312 -10.65 14.84 -16.93
N GLN A 313 -10.03 13.68 -17.16
CA GLN A 313 -10.70 12.37 -17.07
C GLN A 313 -10.54 11.75 -15.68
N GLU A 314 -9.52 12.14 -14.94
CA GLU A 314 -9.22 11.66 -13.59
C GLU A 314 -9.01 12.82 -12.63
N ALA A 315 -9.23 12.56 -11.33
CA ALA A 315 -9.31 13.62 -10.34
C ALA A 315 -8.06 13.75 -9.47
N MET A 316 -7.39 12.62 -9.13
CA MET A 316 -6.24 12.63 -8.24
C MET A 316 -5.45 11.34 -8.34
N TRP A 317 -4.13 11.48 -8.22
CA TRP A 317 -3.22 10.36 -7.99
C TRP A 317 -2.22 10.71 -6.88
N SER A 318 -2.03 9.81 -5.95
CA SER A 318 -0.81 9.86 -5.15
C SER A 318 0.33 9.28 -5.98
N ILE A 319 1.46 9.95 -5.95
CA ILE A 319 2.67 9.49 -6.64
C ILE A 319 3.71 9.05 -5.62
N LEU A 320 4.30 7.90 -5.87
CA LEU A 320 5.31 7.30 -5.04
C LEU A 320 6.63 7.29 -5.82
N PRO A 321 7.73 7.76 -5.23
CA PRO A 321 9.01 7.79 -5.92
C PRO A 321 9.71 6.44 -5.83
N GLU A 322 9.36 5.51 -6.70
CA GLU A 322 9.87 4.13 -6.69
C GLU A 322 11.41 4.03 -6.61
N PRO A 323 12.18 4.82 -7.39
CA PRO A 323 13.62 4.79 -7.23
C PRO A 323 14.10 5.21 -5.85
N TYR A 324 13.43 6.18 -5.21
CA TYR A 324 13.76 6.66 -3.86
C TYR A 324 13.56 5.57 -2.81
N VAL A 325 12.48 4.76 -2.91
CA VAL A 325 12.23 3.64 -2.00
C VAL A 325 13.44 2.72 -1.89
N MET A 326 14.11 2.47 -3.02
CA MET A 326 15.30 1.61 -3.01
C MET A 326 16.54 2.30 -2.45
N TRP A 327 16.64 3.62 -2.49
CA TRP A 327 17.68 4.35 -1.75
C TRP A 327 17.48 4.21 -0.24
N VAL A 328 16.24 4.22 0.23
CA VAL A 328 15.90 3.94 1.64
C VAL A 328 16.33 2.52 2.03
N VAL A 329 16.01 1.52 1.23
CA VAL A 329 16.41 0.13 1.49
C VAL A 329 17.93 -0.02 1.55
N VAL A 330 18.65 0.63 0.62
CA VAL A 330 20.13 0.60 0.60
C VAL A 330 20.72 1.42 1.77
N ASP A 331 20.07 2.50 2.21
CA ASP A 331 20.46 3.22 3.43
C ASP A 331 20.39 2.31 4.67
N TRP A 332 19.33 1.50 4.78
CA TRP A 332 19.23 0.53 5.87
C TRP A 332 20.34 -0.54 5.81
N MET A 333 20.69 -1.02 4.61
CA MET A 333 21.84 -1.93 4.44
C MET A 333 23.14 -1.26 4.87
N ALA A 334 23.33 0.01 4.50
CA ALA A 334 24.50 0.80 4.89
C ALA A 334 24.54 1.02 6.42
N ARG A 335 23.40 1.34 7.02
CA ARG A 335 23.31 1.45 8.49
C ARG A 335 23.60 0.12 9.18
N LEU A 336 23.12 -1.00 8.64
CA LEU A 336 23.45 -2.32 9.18
C LEU A 336 24.94 -2.60 9.10
N SER A 337 25.61 -2.24 7.99
CA SER A 337 27.05 -2.45 7.82
C SER A 337 27.90 -1.67 8.84
N GLU A 338 27.41 -0.52 9.28
CA GLU A 338 28.08 0.39 10.22
C GLU A 338 27.52 0.25 11.67
N ASN A 339 26.74 -0.81 11.95
CA ASN A 339 26.09 -1.04 13.25
C ASN A 339 25.21 0.14 13.71
N ALA A 340 24.64 0.89 12.78
CA ALA A 340 23.83 2.08 13.03
C ALA A 340 22.33 1.86 12.70
N LEU A 341 21.93 0.65 12.30
CA LEU A 341 20.54 0.33 12.05
C LEU A 341 19.80 0.18 13.38
N SER A 342 18.70 0.90 13.53
CA SER A 342 17.85 0.89 14.74
C SER A 342 16.37 0.99 14.37
N PRO A 343 15.44 0.63 15.26
CA PRO A 343 14.02 0.84 15.00
C PRO A 343 13.67 2.29 14.66
N SER A 344 14.34 3.27 15.27
CA SER A 344 14.13 4.69 14.97
C SER A 344 14.62 5.08 13.58
N SER A 345 15.71 4.50 13.07
CA SER A 345 16.16 4.75 11.70
C SER A 345 15.25 4.10 10.66
N LEU A 346 14.65 2.95 10.98
CA LEU A 346 13.64 2.32 10.12
C LEU A 346 12.37 3.19 10.06
N SER A 347 11.83 3.61 11.19
CA SER A 347 10.59 4.41 11.23
C SER A 347 10.76 5.80 10.62
N ALA A 348 11.91 6.44 10.77
CA ALA A 348 12.16 7.76 10.20
C ALA A 348 12.15 7.78 8.67
N THR A 349 12.48 6.65 8.03
CA THR A 349 12.57 6.54 6.57
C THR A 349 11.39 5.82 5.94
N ASP A 350 10.67 5.00 6.71
CA ASP A 350 9.56 4.16 6.25
C ASP A 350 8.26 4.96 6.02
N GLU A 351 8.16 6.17 6.53
CA GLU A 351 6.97 7.00 6.37
C GLU A 351 6.79 7.58 4.97
N GLY A 352 7.42 6.98 4.00
CA GLY A 352 7.18 7.19 2.59
C GLY A 352 7.05 8.66 2.22
N VAL A 353 7.88 9.10 1.33
CA VAL A 353 7.72 10.42 0.73
C VAL A 353 6.61 10.28 -0.31
N ALA A 354 5.37 10.54 0.07
CA ALA A 354 4.24 10.58 -0.85
C ALA A 354 3.92 12.02 -1.25
N PHE A 355 3.45 12.21 -2.45
CA PHE A 355 2.98 13.49 -2.97
C PHE A 355 1.65 13.31 -3.69
N ILE A 356 0.66 14.15 -3.36
CA ILE A 356 -0.67 14.11 -3.98
C ILE A 356 -0.73 15.10 -5.14
N VAL A 357 -0.97 14.58 -6.32
CA VAL A 357 -1.30 15.33 -7.53
C VAL A 357 -2.82 15.33 -7.66
N ASP A 358 -3.45 16.47 -7.39
CA ASP A 358 -4.91 16.61 -7.30
C ASP A 358 -5.49 17.70 -8.22
N THR A 359 -4.66 18.24 -9.11
CA THR A 359 -5.09 19.19 -10.12
C THR A 359 -4.42 18.96 -11.46
N PRO A 360 -5.08 19.28 -12.59
CA PRO A 360 -4.45 19.23 -13.92
C PRO A 360 -3.18 20.06 -14.02
N ALA A 361 -3.10 21.16 -13.29
CA ALA A 361 -1.90 22.02 -13.28
C ALA A 361 -0.71 21.33 -12.63
N LYS A 362 -0.90 20.65 -11.48
CA LYS A 362 0.15 19.86 -10.84
C LYS A 362 0.56 18.68 -11.72
N ALA A 363 -0.41 17.98 -12.32
CA ALA A 363 -0.13 16.87 -13.25
C ALA A 363 0.71 17.35 -14.43
N SER A 364 0.34 18.45 -15.07
CA SER A 364 1.11 19.05 -16.16
C SER A 364 2.51 19.47 -15.73
N ALA A 365 2.67 20.01 -14.52
CA ALA A 365 3.98 20.36 -13.97
C ALA A 365 4.87 19.13 -13.78
N GLN A 366 4.34 18.03 -13.23
CA GLN A 366 5.08 16.77 -13.04
C GLN A 366 5.45 16.11 -14.39
N LEU A 367 4.54 16.10 -15.35
CA LEU A 367 4.84 15.60 -16.70
C LEU A 367 5.99 16.40 -17.35
N LYS A 368 5.97 17.71 -17.21
CA LYS A 368 7.00 18.59 -17.77
C LYS A 368 8.35 18.45 -17.07
N ALA A 369 8.36 18.34 -15.74
CA ALA A 369 9.57 18.31 -14.93
C ALA A 369 10.26 16.93 -14.97
N ASN A 370 9.48 15.84 -14.89
CA ASN A 370 9.97 14.50 -14.62
C ASN A 370 9.43 13.45 -15.58
N GLY A 371 8.74 13.85 -16.66
CA GLY A 371 8.05 12.91 -17.55
C GLY A 371 6.93 12.14 -16.84
N GLY A 372 6.42 12.66 -15.72
CA GLY A 372 5.38 12.02 -14.91
C GLY A 372 5.87 11.00 -13.89
N ASN A 373 7.18 10.72 -13.87
CA ASN A 373 7.78 9.81 -12.90
C ASN A 373 8.55 10.64 -11.87
N TRP A 374 7.87 11.05 -10.81
CA TRP A 374 8.50 11.83 -9.76
C TRP A 374 9.62 11.04 -9.10
N PRO A 375 10.88 11.53 -9.10
CA PRO A 375 12.02 10.77 -8.61
C PRO A 375 12.14 10.74 -7.07
N GLY A 376 11.37 11.58 -6.36
CA GLY A 376 11.50 11.82 -4.92
C GLY A 376 11.87 13.27 -4.59
N PRO A 377 12.15 13.56 -3.33
CA PRO A 377 12.57 14.88 -2.85
C PRO A 377 13.74 15.45 -3.64
N ALA A 378 13.80 16.77 -3.77
CA ALA A 378 14.87 17.43 -4.51
C ALA A 378 16.25 17.00 -3.97
N ASN A 379 17.14 16.58 -4.87
CA ASN A 379 18.53 16.19 -4.53
C ASN A 379 18.65 15.05 -3.48
N TYR A 380 17.61 14.20 -3.32
CA TYR A 380 17.63 13.12 -2.33
C TYR A 380 18.89 12.25 -2.42
N GLN A 381 19.39 11.99 -3.63
CA GLN A 381 20.62 11.22 -3.83
C GLN A 381 21.84 11.87 -3.17
N SER A 382 21.96 13.19 -3.31
CA SER A 382 23.03 13.95 -2.66
C SER A 382 22.87 13.97 -1.14
N GLN A 383 21.63 14.07 -0.65
CA GLN A 383 21.33 14.03 0.78
C GLN A 383 21.73 12.66 1.38
N PHE A 384 21.38 11.54 0.74
CA PHE A 384 21.84 10.22 1.19
C PHE A 384 23.37 10.09 1.15
N LYS A 385 24.04 10.53 0.06
CA LYS A 385 25.50 10.48 -0.04
C LYS A 385 26.19 11.26 1.09
N GLN A 386 25.62 12.40 1.48
CA GLN A 386 26.13 13.17 2.63
C GLN A 386 25.99 12.38 3.94
N LEU A 387 24.83 11.74 4.17
CA LEU A 387 24.61 10.88 5.34
C LEU A 387 25.57 9.68 5.37
N TRP A 388 25.95 9.18 4.21
CA TRP A 388 26.87 8.01 4.06
C TRP A 388 28.34 8.39 4.05
N HIS A 389 28.70 9.68 4.14
CA HIS A 389 30.08 10.17 4.00
C HIS A 389 30.75 9.74 2.70
N VAL A 390 30.00 9.59 1.62
CA VAL A 390 30.53 9.33 0.28
C VAL A 390 30.44 10.59 -0.58
N GLY A 391 31.39 10.79 -1.50
CA GLY A 391 31.47 12.02 -2.28
C GLY A 391 30.18 12.33 -3.05
N SER A 392 29.85 13.61 -3.13
CA SER A 392 28.74 14.18 -3.91
C SER A 392 28.95 13.98 -5.41
#